data_d26657d4b7389e98d105a07952b24f14
#
_entry.id   d26657d4b7389e98d105a07952b24f14
#
_cell.length_a   1.000
_cell.length_b   1.000
_cell.length_c   1.000
_cell.angle_alpha   90.00
_cell.angle_beta   90.00
_cell.angle_gamma   90.00
#
_symmetry.space_group_name_H-M   'P 1'
#
loop_
_entity.id
_entity.type
_entity.pdbx_description
1 polymer ?
#
loop_
_entity_poly.entity_id
_entity_poly.type
_entity_poly.pdbx_seq_one_letter_code
_entity_poly.pdbx_strand_id
1 'polypeptide(L)'
;MAQRRRGKSSKGRRRSRLPLRSLALALVGLSAVQYMVSGQVSWPVDAYKAISSRISEYTDRPSAGWRQAGEQLEKLGKKREGETTPQFDLSGKVVKVMDGDTLSLLDNNNTQYKIRLFGIDTPEWDQPHGNNAKRALAKLVDRRQVGIVTVETDTFGRTVGTVYLGERNINLAMVEAGHAWWFTRYAPYERHLAAAEELARRQRIG
;
A
#
# COMPACT_ATOMS: atom_id res chain seq x y z
N MET A 1 19.36 39.63 73.41
CA MET A 1 18.59 38.38 73.03
C MET A 1 18.13 38.51 71.59
N ALA A 2 18.76 37.83 70.67
CA ALA A 2 18.45 37.90 69.23
C ALA A 2 18.03 36.49 68.74
N GLN A 3 16.76 36.31 68.36
CA GLN A 3 16.21 35.09 67.82
C GLN A 3 16.50 35.01 66.32
N ARG A 4 17.30 33.99 65.91
CA ARG A 4 17.54 33.61 64.52
C ARG A 4 16.34 32.79 64.02
N ARG A 5 15.56 33.30 63.05
CA ARG A 5 14.57 32.57 62.27
C ARG A 5 15.29 31.76 61.17
N ARG A 6 15.17 30.44 61.25
CA ARG A 6 15.63 29.50 60.21
C ARG A 6 14.58 29.49 59.07
N GLY A 7 15.01 29.94 57.89
CA GLY A 7 14.21 29.82 56.68
C GLY A 7 14.20 28.36 56.16
N LYS A 8 13.01 27.78 55.96
CA LYS A 8 12.83 26.48 55.28
C LYS A 8 13.03 26.68 53.78
N SER A 9 14.09 26.07 53.23
CA SER A 9 14.31 25.96 51.78
C SER A 9 13.37 24.86 51.22
N SER A 10 12.39 25.27 50.41
CA SER A 10 11.58 24.35 49.63
C SER A 10 12.33 23.92 48.37
N LYS A 11 12.86 22.69 48.35
CA LYS A 11 13.40 22.08 47.14
C LYS A 11 12.26 21.85 46.13
N GLY A 12 12.13 22.76 45.17
CA GLY A 12 11.27 22.58 44.02
C GLY A 12 11.76 21.38 43.17
N ARG A 13 10.94 20.33 43.05
CA ARG A 13 11.13 19.21 42.17
C ARG A 13 11.16 19.74 40.72
N ARG A 14 12.35 19.91 40.13
CA ARG A 14 12.49 20.11 38.68
C ARG A 14 11.96 18.86 37.95
N ARG A 15 10.75 18.94 37.42
CA ARG A 15 10.27 17.97 36.44
C ARG A 15 11.15 18.10 35.20
N SER A 16 11.95 17.08 34.90
CA SER A 16 12.74 17.01 33.68
C SER A 16 11.75 16.96 32.50
N ARG A 17 11.58 18.05 31.80
CA ARG A 17 10.85 18.11 30.54
C ARG A 17 11.78 17.53 29.50
N LEU A 18 11.43 16.38 28.94
CA LEU A 18 12.11 15.83 27.78
C LEU A 18 12.13 16.90 26.68
N PRO A 19 13.29 17.19 26.07
CA PRO A 19 13.39 18.23 25.07
C PRO A 19 12.55 17.81 23.84
N LEU A 20 11.78 18.75 23.31
CA LEU A 20 10.87 18.54 22.16
C LEU A 20 11.58 17.88 20.96
N ARG A 21 12.89 18.14 20.82
CA ARG A 21 13.76 17.52 19.81
C ARG A 21 13.85 16.00 19.94
N SER A 22 13.89 15.47 21.18
CA SER A 22 13.94 14.03 21.43
C SER A 22 12.62 13.35 21.12
N LEU A 23 11.48 14.01 21.31
CA LEU A 23 10.16 13.49 20.97
C LEU A 23 9.95 13.43 19.45
N ALA A 24 10.38 14.48 18.73
CA ALA A 24 10.30 14.52 17.26
C ALA A 24 11.19 13.46 16.62
N LEU A 25 12.41 13.25 17.12
CA LEU A 25 13.30 12.19 16.64
C LEU A 25 12.76 10.77 16.94
N ALA A 26 12.12 10.59 18.10
CA ALA A 26 11.48 9.32 18.43
C ALA A 26 10.30 9.00 17.49
N LEU A 27 9.49 10.00 17.14
CA LEU A 27 8.37 9.85 16.22
C LEU A 27 8.84 9.55 14.78
N VAL A 28 9.89 10.23 14.32
CA VAL A 28 10.51 9.94 13.00
C VAL A 28 11.09 8.52 12.98
N GLY A 29 11.78 8.12 14.07
CA GLY A 29 12.30 6.75 14.20
C GLY A 29 11.20 5.69 14.19
N LEU A 30 10.11 5.90 14.92
CA LEU A 30 8.96 4.99 14.93
C LEU A 30 8.30 4.87 13.55
N SER A 31 8.14 5.99 12.85
CA SER A 31 7.59 6.01 11.49
C SER A 31 8.48 5.28 10.49
N ALA A 32 9.81 5.44 10.63
CA ALA A 32 10.77 4.72 9.78
C ALA A 32 10.73 3.20 10.03
N VAL A 33 10.63 2.77 11.30
CA VAL A 33 10.50 1.36 11.67
C VAL A 33 9.17 0.79 11.15
N GLN A 34 8.07 1.52 11.30
CA GLN A 34 6.76 1.10 10.80
C GLN A 34 6.77 0.98 9.28
N TYR A 35 7.41 1.91 8.58
CA TYR A 35 7.57 1.85 7.12
C TYR A 35 8.42 0.66 6.67
N MET A 36 9.49 0.32 7.39
CA MET A 36 10.32 -0.85 7.10
C MET A 36 9.59 -2.17 7.33
N VAL A 37 8.67 -2.22 8.29
CA VAL A 37 7.95 -3.46 8.66
C VAL A 37 6.68 -3.67 7.84
N SER A 38 5.95 -2.59 7.52
CA SER A 38 4.61 -2.68 6.90
C SER A 38 4.52 -2.04 5.51
N GLY A 39 5.58 -1.37 5.03
CA GLY A 39 5.57 -0.65 3.75
C GLY A 39 4.66 0.58 3.72
N GLN A 40 3.92 0.84 4.81
CA GLN A 40 2.99 1.98 4.93
C GLN A 40 3.10 2.61 6.31
N VAL A 41 3.05 3.94 6.37
CA VAL A 41 2.92 4.68 7.63
C VAL A 41 1.45 5.03 7.81
N SER A 42 0.69 4.17 8.51
CA SER A 42 -0.69 4.45 8.88
C SER A 42 -0.75 5.04 10.28
N TRP A 43 -0.68 6.34 10.38
CA TRP A 43 -1.07 7.03 11.61
C TRP A 43 -2.59 7.16 11.63
N PRO A 44 -3.28 6.83 12.75
CA PRO A 44 -4.67 7.22 12.91
C PRO A 44 -4.77 8.73 12.71
N VAL A 45 -5.67 9.20 11.84
CA VAL A 45 -5.87 10.63 11.52
C VAL A 45 -6.08 11.45 12.79
N ASP A 46 -6.67 10.84 13.82
CA ASP A 46 -6.90 11.45 15.11
C ASP A 46 -5.62 11.67 15.93
N ALA A 47 -4.63 10.78 15.81
CA ALA A 47 -3.33 10.96 16.45
C ALA A 47 -2.53 12.10 15.80
N TYR A 48 -2.59 12.23 14.48
CA TYR A 48 -1.99 13.33 13.75
C TYR A 48 -2.64 14.67 14.13
N LYS A 49 -4.00 14.72 14.18
CA LYS A 49 -4.74 15.93 14.60
C LYS A 49 -4.46 16.32 16.06
N ALA A 50 -4.38 15.34 16.96
CA ALA A 50 -4.09 15.59 18.38
C ALA A 50 -2.65 16.09 18.61
N ILE A 51 -1.69 15.62 17.80
CA ILE A 51 -0.30 16.07 17.87
C ILE A 51 -0.12 17.44 17.21
N SER A 52 -0.72 17.67 16.05
CA SER A 52 -0.64 18.95 15.33
C SER A 52 -1.32 20.09 16.10
N SER A 53 -2.47 19.83 16.75
CA SER A 53 -3.14 20.83 17.59
C SER A 53 -2.33 21.20 18.84
N ARG A 54 -1.63 20.25 19.46
CA ARG A 54 -0.76 20.54 20.61
C ARG A 54 0.56 21.21 20.22
N ILE A 55 1.06 20.98 19.02
CA ILE A 55 2.25 21.65 18.49
C ILE A 55 1.92 23.10 18.12
N SER A 56 0.76 23.38 17.52
CA SER A 56 0.32 24.74 17.18
C SER A 56 0.12 25.63 18.43
N GLU A 57 -0.29 25.05 19.55
CA GLU A 57 -0.47 25.76 20.83
C GLU A 57 0.87 26.16 21.50
N TYR A 58 1.99 25.52 21.09
CA TYR A 58 3.33 25.76 21.67
C TYR A 58 4.25 26.63 20.80
N THR A 59 3.86 26.95 19.56
CA THR A 59 4.71 27.70 18.62
C THR A 59 3.98 28.90 18.03
N ASP A 60 3.97 30.00 18.72
CA ASP A 60 3.48 31.29 18.19
C ASP A 60 4.28 31.81 16.97
N ARG A 61 5.38 31.18 16.61
CA ARG A 61 6.13 31.39 15.35
C ARG A 61 6.89 30.12 14.95
N PRO A 62 6.44 29.34 13.97
CA PRO A 62 7.28 28.28 13.42
C PRO A 62 8.54 28.87 12.80
N SER A 63 9.71 28.37 13.21
CA SER A 63 10.98 28.79 12.61
C SER A 63 10.97 28.51 11.10
N ALA A 64 11.70 29.30 10.32
CA ALA A 64 11.75 29.15 8.85
C ALA A 64 12.08 27.71 8.40
N GLY A 65 12.86 26.98 9.20
CA GLY A 65 13.21 25.58 8.94
C GLY A 65 12.01 24.61 8.97
N TRP A 66 11.01 24.83 9.83
CA TRP A 66 9.81 23.97 9.87
C TRP A 66 8.86 24.24 8.71
N ARG A 67 8.80 25.48 8.22
CA ARG A 67 8.04 25.81 7.01
C ARG A 67 8.66 25.13 5.78
N GLN A 68 9.97 25.20 5.61
CA GLN A 68 10.66 24.52 4.51
C GLN A 68 10.52 22.99 4.59
N ALA A 69 10.61 22.40 5.78
CA ALA A 69 10.36 20.96 5.96
C ALA A 69 8.91 20.59 5.65
N GLY A 70 7.94 21.41 6.05
CA GLY A 70 6.52 21.21 5.73
C GLY A 70 6.26 21.29 4.23
N GLU A 71 6.81 22.29 3.54
CA GLU A 71 6.72 22.42 2.07
C GLU A 71 7.40 21.28 1.32
N GLN A 72 8.53 20.78 1.83
CA GLN A 72 9.20 19.61 1.24
C GLN A 72 8.38 18.33 1.43
N LEU A 73 7.79 18.12 2.62
CA LEU A 73 6.89 16.99 2.89
C LEU A 73 5.62 17.09 2.05
N GLU A 74 5.07 18.28 1.86
CA GLU A 74 3.92 18.49 0.98
C GLU A 74 4.26 18.23 -0.49
N LYS A 75 5.45 18.67 -0.95
CA LYS A 75 5.94 18.35 -2.31
C LYS A 75 6.21 16.85 -2.50
N LEU A 76 6.70 16.16 -1.47
CA LEU A 76 6.87 14.71 -1.50
C LEU A 76 5.52 13.97 -1.44
N GLY A 77 4.53 14.49 -0.72
CA GLY A 77 3.16 14.01 -0.71
C GLY A 77 2.50 14.18 -2.08
N LYS A 78 2.56 15.37 -2.65
CA LYS A 78 2.04 15.66 -4.02
C LYS A 78 2.76 14.88 -5.12
N LYS A 79 4.04 14.53 -4.93
CA LYS A 79 4.77 13.66 -5.87
C LYS A 79 4.30 12.20 -5.81
N ARG A 80 3.69 11.78 -4.69
CA ARG A 80 3.03 10.46 -4.57
C ARG A 80 1.58 10.49 -5.07
N GLU A 81 0.89 11.62 -5.01
CA GLU A 81 -0.42 11.82 -5.68
C GLU A 81 -0.30 11.90 -7.21
N GLY A 82 0.91 12.11 -7.74
CA GLY A 82 1.28 11.90 -9.13
C GLY A 82 1.84 10.50 -9.36
N GLU A 83 1.30 9.45 -8.71
CA GLU A 83 1.54 8.08 -9.15
C GLU A 83 1.13 8.01 -10.61
N THR A 84 2.15 7.94 -11.46
CA THR A 84 2.00 7.81 -12.90
C THR A 84 1.08 6.63 -13.14
N THR A 85 -0.10 6.90 -13.67
CA THR A 85 -0.98 5.86 -14.21
C THR A 85 -0.08 4.88 -14.95
N PRO A 86 -0.09 3.58 -14.62
CA PRO A 86 0.81 2.63 -15.24
C PRO A 86 0.75 2.78 -16.75
N GLN A 87 1.89 2.94 -17.40
CA GLN A 87 1.92 2.93 -18.85
C GLN A 87 1.61 1.51 -19.30
N PHE A 88 0.50 1.34 -20.01
CA PHE A 88 0.05 0.04 -20.49
C PHE A 88 0.69 -0.28 -21.83
N ASP A 89 1.27 -1.47 -21.96
CA ASP A 89 1.81 -1.98 -23.23
C ASP A 89 0.69 -2.47 -24.14
N LEU A 90 -0.41 -2.96 -23.52
CA LEU A 90 -1.58 -3.46 -24.20
C LEU A 90 -2.83 -2.99 -23.46
N SER A 91 -3.89 -2.63 -24.20
CA SER A 91 -5.17 -2.30 -23.60
C SER A 91 -6.32 -2.82 -24.46
N GLY A 92 -7.43 -3.19 -23.82
CA GLY A 92 -8.57 -3.72 -24.56
C GLY A 92 -9.70 -4.14 -23.63
N LYS A 93 -10.77 -4.62 -24.26
CA LYS A 93 -11.96 -5.11 -23.58
C LYS A 93 -11.80 -6.58 -23.21
N VAL A 94 -12.07 -6.94 -21.95
CA VAL A 94 -12.16 -8.35 -21.56
C VAL A 94 -13.40 -8.97 -22.19
N VAL A 95 -13.19 -10.01 -23.01
CA VAL A 95 -14.27 -10.70 -23.72
C VAL A 95 -14.62 -12.05 -23.12
N LYS A 96 -13.70 -12.63 -22.33
CA LYS A 96 -13.92 -13.91 -21.65
C LYS A 96 -12.98 -14.05 -20.46
N VAL A 97 -13.47 -14.56 -19.34
CA VAL A 97 -12.66 -15.05 -18.21
C VAL A 97 -12.67 -16.57 -18.26
N MET A 98 -11.48 -17.19 -18.37
CA MET A 98 -11.33 -18.65 -18.52
C MET A 98 -11.34 -19.34 -17.16
N ASP A 99 -10.49 -18.85 -16.24
CA ASP A 99 -10.31 -19.31 -14.87
C ASP A 99 -9.99 -18.13 -13.93
N GLY A 100 -9.43 -18.39 -12.76
CA GLY A 100 -9.14 -17.34 -11.77
C GLY A 100 -7.97 -16.42 -12.12
N ASP A 101 -7.13 -16.78 -13.08
CA ASP A 101 -5.92 -16.04 -13.45
C ASP A 101 -5.67 -15.93 -14.95
N THR A 102 -6.62 -16.36 -15.77
CA THR A 102 -6.52 -16.31 -17.22
C THR A 102 -7.77 -15.70 -17.84
N LEU A 103 -7.57 -14.72 -18.74
CA LEU A 103 -8.65 -14.05 -19.46
C LEU A 103 -8.31 -13.86 -20.94
N SER A 104 -9.33 -13.55 -21.75
CA SER A 104 -9.16 -13.09 -23.13
C SER A 104 -9.51 -11.61 -23.23
N LEU A 105 -8.62 -10.87 -23.86
CA LEU A 105 -8.70 -9.45 -24.12
C LEU A 105 -8.83 -9.22 -25.63
N LEU A 106 -9.71 -8.34 -26.05
CA LEU A 106 -9.85 -7.85 -27.43
C LEU A 106 -9.36 -6.40 -27.46
N ASP A 107 -8.35 -6.12 -28.27
CA ASP A 107 -7.83 -4.75 -28.45
C ASP A 107 -8.68 -3.93 -29.42
N ASN A 108 -8.32 -2.67 -29.64
CA ASN A 108 -9.02 -1.77 -30.56
C ASN A 108 -8.86 -2.16 -32.04
N ASN A 109 -7.89 -3.03 -32.36
CA ASN A 109 -7.66 -3.55 -33.71
C ASN A 109 -8.38 -4.88 -33.96
N ASN A 110 -9.28 -5.29 -33.07
CA ASN A 110 -9.96 -6.59 -33.05
C ASN A 110 -9.01 -7.79 -32.96
N THR A 111 -7.82 -7.59 -32.38
CA THR A 111 -6.89 -8.68 -32.09
C THR A 111 -7.19 -9.24 -30.70
N GLN A 112 -7.32 -10.56 -30.62
CA GLN A 112 -7.60 -11.23 -29.35
C GLN A 112 -6.33 -11.78 -28.75
N TYR A 113 -6.10 -11.43 -27.48
CA TYR A 113 -4.97 -11.87 -26.67
C TYR A 113 -5.45 -12.76 -25.51
N LYS A 114 -4.70 -13.82 -25.25
CA LYS A 114 -4.88 -14.63 -24.04
C LYS A 114 -3.91 -14.12 -22.98
N ILE A 115 -4.45 -13.61 -21.88
CA ILE A 115 -3.68 -12.98 -20.81
C ILE A 115 -3.62 -13.91 -19.61
N ARG A 116 -2.42 -14.22 -19.12
CA ARG A 116 -2.15 -14.89 -17.84
C ARG A 116 -1.71 -13.84 -16.83
N LEU A 117 -2.39 -13.74 -15.71
CA LEU A 117 -2.09 -12.79 -14.65
C LEU A 117 -0.73 -13.16 -14.02
N PHE A 118 0.22 -12.21 -14.10
CA PHE A 118 1.59 -12.38 -13.60
C PHE A 118 1.63 -12.50 -12.07
N GLY A 119 2.50 -13.37 -11.58
CA GLY A 119 2.88 -13.44 -10.17
C GLY A 119 1.84 -14.08 -9.24
N ILE A 120 0.69 -14.51 -9.77
CA ILE A 120 -0.34 -15.20 -9.01
C ILE A 120 -0.68 -16.55 -9.60
N ASP A 121 -1.26 -17.40 -8.78
CA ASP A 121 -1.82 -18.68 -9.18
C ASP A 121 -3.17 -18.89 -8.49
N THR A 122 -4.06 -19.65 -9.12
CA THR A 122 -5.41 -19.90 -8.62
C THR A 122 -5.75 -21.39 -8.72
N PRO A 123 -6.72 -21.88 -7.90
CA PRO A 123 -7.21 -23.22 -8.08
C PRO A 123 -7.76 -23.43 -9.48
N GLU A 124 -7.46 -24.57 -10.08
CA GLU A 124 -8.00 -24.97 -11.38
C GLU A 124 -9.52 -25.17 -11.31
N TRP A 125 -10.19 -25.14 -12.46
CA TRP A 125 -11.65 -25.19 -12.55
C TRP A 125 -12.27 -26.44 -11.90
N ASP A 126 -11.54 -27.57 -11.89
CA ASP A 126 -11.92 -28.87 -11.30
C ASP A 126 -11.51 -29.00 -9.82
N GLN A 127 -10.76 -28.04 -9.29
CA GLN A 127 -10.35 -28.00 -7.90
C GLN A 127 -11.37 -27.27 -7.02
N PRO A 128 -11.42 -27.59 -5.72
CA PRO A 128 -12.16 -26.80 -4.75
C PRO A 128 -11.77 -25.31 -4.86
N HIS A 129 -12.75 -24.42 -4.82
CA HIS A 129 -12.59 -22.97 -4.96
C HIS A 129 -12.28 -22.43 -6.37
N GLY A 130 -11.92 -23.24 -7.37
CA GLY A 130 -11.59 -22.78 -8.73
C GLY A 130 -12.72 -21.98 -9.39
N ASN A 131 -13.96 -22.45 -9.27
CA ASN A 131 -15.12 -21.70 -9.74
C ASN A 131 -15.36 -20.37 -8.98
N ASN A 132 -14.94 -20.27 -7.71
CA ASN A 132 -15.02 -19.03 -6.93
C ASN A 132 -13.99 -18.03 -7.44
N ALA A 133 -12.74 -18.48 -7.65
CA ALA A 133 -11.67 -17.66 -8.20
C ALA A 133 -12.05 -17.11 -9.59
N LYS A 134 -12.56 -17.95 -10.50
CA LYS A 134 -13.07 -17.51 -11.80
C LYS A 134 -14.16 -16.45 -11.69
N ARG A 135 -15.18 -16.68 -10.82
CA ARG A 135 -16.26 -15.71 -10.62
C ARG A 135 -15.76 -14.41 -10.01
N ALA A 136 -14.77 -14.47 -9.10
CA ALA A 136 -14.16 -13.30 -8.53
C ALA A 136 -13.46 -12.45 -9.58
N LEU A 137 -12.62 -13.06 -10.43
CA LEU A 137 -11.97 -12.35 -11.53
C LEU A 137 -13.01 -11.77 -12.51
N ALA A 138 -14.02 -12.56 -12.91
CA ALA A 138 -15.08 -12.08 -13.79
C ALA A 138 -15.82 -10.88 -13.20
N LYS A 139 -16.16 -10.91 -11.92
CA LYS A 139 -16.80 -9.77 -11.23
C LYS A 139 -15.97 -8.49 -11.29
N LEU A 140 -14.65 -8.62 -11.27
CA LEU A 140 -13.71 -7.48 -11.35
C LEU A 140 -13.60 -6.93 -12.77
N VAL A 141 -13.49 -7.78 -13.80
CA VAL A 141 -13.03 -7.34 -15.13
C VAL A 141 -13.91 -7.74 -16.31
N ASP A 142 -14.94 -8.61 -16.15
CA ASP A 142 -15.74 -9.06 -17.29
C ASP A 142 -16.38 -7.89 -18.05
N ARG A 143 -16.21 -7.87 -19.36
CA ARG A 143 -16.68 -6.83 -20.31
C ARG A 143 -16.14 -5.42 -20.04
N ARG A 144 -15.14 -5.27 -19.17
CA ARG A 144 -14.51 -3.98 -18.85
C ARG A 144 -13.30 -3.74 -19.74
N GLN A 145 -12.97 -2.46 -19.93
CA GLN A 145 -11.72 -2.02 -20.54
C GLN A 145 -10.62 -2.08 -19.48
N VAL A 146 -9.54 -2.81 -19.79
CA VAL A 146 -8.39 -2.98 -18.89
C VAL A 146 -7.09 -2.63 -19.60
N GLY A 147 -6.09 -2.25 -18.82
CA GLY A 147 -4.70 -2.08 -19.27
C GLY A 147 -3.84 -3.22 -18.76
N ILE A 148 -2.84 -3.60 -19.54
CA ILE A 148 -1.90 -4.66 -19.23
C ILE A 148 -0.48 -4.09 -19.25
N VAL A 149 0.25 -4.29 -18.16
CA VAL A 149 1.72 -4.13 -18.16
C VAL A 149 2.29 -5.52 -18.41
N THR A 150 2.88 -5.70 -19.59
CA THR A 150 3.38 -7.01 -20.07
C THR A 150 4.73 -7.32 -19.44
N VAL A 151 4.89 -8.55 -18.96
CA VAL A 151 6.16 -9.07 -18.44
C VAL A 151 6.87 -9.92 -19.49
N GLU A 152 6.15 -10.90 -20.06
CA GLU A 152 6.69 -11.84 -21.06
C GLU A 152 5.58 -12.49 -21.88
N THR A 153 5.95 -13.29 -22.84
CA THR A 153 5.06 -14.24 -23.51
C THR A 153 5.51 -15.64 -23.14
N ASP A 154 4.59 -16.46 -22.63
CA ASP A 154 4.91 -17.81 -22.21
C ASP A 154 5.02 -18.79 -23.39
N THR A 155 5.45 -20.02 -23.10
CA THR A 155 5.61 -21.09 -24.10
C THR A 155 4.29 -21.55 -24.74
N PHE A 156 3.14 -21.17 -24.16
CA PHE A 156 1.80 -21.46 -24.71
C PHE A 156 1.25 -20.29 -25.55
N GLY A 157 2.06 -19.24 -25.78
CA GLY A 157 1.66 -18.06 -26.54
C GLY A 157 0.73 -17.10 -25.78
N ARG A 158 0.63 -17.23 -24.45
CA ARG A 158 -0.13 -16.29 -23.63
C ARG A 158 0.74 -15.08 -23.28
N THR A 159 0.16 -13.89 -23.30
CA THR A 159 0.79 -12.71 -22.73
C THR A 159 0.68 -12.80 -21.20
N VAL A 160 1.83 -12.83 -20.52
CA VAL A 160 1.90 -12.80 -19.04
C VAL A 160 2.07 -11.36 -18.62
N GLY A 161 1.20 -10.86 -17.73
CA GLY A 161 1.27 -9.47 -17.32
C GLY A 161 0.42 -9.12 -16.11
N THR A 162 0.59 -7.88 -15.65
CA THR A 162 -0.23 -7.29 -14.59
C THR A 162 -1.42 -6.58 -15.21
N VAL A 163 -2.61 -6.96 -14.82
CA VAL A 163 -3.88 -6.42 -15.30
C VAL A 163 -4.32 -5.27 -14.42
N TYR A 164 -4.71 -4.16 -15.04
CA TYR A 164 -5.20 -2.97 -14.35
C TYR A 164 -6.60 -2.58 -14.82
N LEU A 165 -7.45 -2.24 -13.88
CA LEU A 165 -8.72 -1.55 -14.13
C LEU A 165 -8.60 -0.12 -13.61
N GLY A 166 -8.34 0.84 -14.50
CA GLY A 166 -7.84 2.15 -14.09
C GLY A 166 -6.50 2.02 -13.40
N GLU A 167 -6.39 2.47 -12.15
CA GLU A 167 -5.18 2.36 -11.33
C GLU A 167 -5.16 1.08 -10.47
N ARG A 168 -6.27 0.36 -10.42
CA ARG A 168 -6.39 -0.83 -9.57
C ARG A 168 -5.67 -2.03 -10.17
N ASN A 169 -4.66 -2.54 -9.47
CA ASN A 169 -4.00 -3.80 -9.79
C ASN A 169 -4.93 -4.99 -9.49
N ILE A 170 -5.37 -5.70 -10.52
CA ILE A 170 -6.31 -6.82 -10.41
C ILE A 170 -5.64 -8.08 -9.88
N ASN A 171 -4.35 -8.30 -10.25
CA ASN A 171 -3.58 -9.44 -9.74
C ASN A 171 -3.51 -9.37 -8.20
N LEU A 172 -3.13 -8.20 -7.67
CA LEU A 172 -3.10 -7.96 -6.23
C LEU A 172 -4.48 -8.13 -5.60
N ALA A 173 -5.53 -7.57 -6.20
CA ALA A 173 -6.89 -7.66 -5.68
C ALA A 173 -7.40 -9.11 -5.55
N MET A 174 -6.97 -10.02 -6.44
CA MET A 174 -7.29 -11.45 -6.36
C MET A 174 -6.62 -12.12 -5.15
N VAL A 175 -5.38 -11.75 -4.83
CA VAL A 175 -4.66 -12.25 -3.65
C VAL A 175 -5.24 -11.69 -2.36
N GLU A 176 -5.50 -10.38 -2.31
CA GLU A 176 -6.14 -9.71 -1.15
C GLU A 176 -7.50 -10.33 -0.80
N ALA A 177 -8.26 -10.73 -1.82
CA ALA A 177 -9.56 -11.37 -1.65
C ALA A 177 -9.47 -12.89 -1.37
N GLY A 178 -8.27 -13.47 -1.24
CA GLY A 178 -8.04 -14.89 -0.97
C GLY A 178 -8.45 -15.82 -2.11
N HIS A 179 -8.58 -15.29 -3.34
CA HIS A 179 -8.94 -16.09 -4.52
C HIS A 179 -7.73 -16.56 -5.33
N ALA A 180 -6.55 -16.05 -5.03
CA ALA A 180 -5.27 -16.41 -5.60
C ALA A 180 -4.20 -16.43 -4.52
N TRP A 181 -3.11 -17.14 -4.75
CA TRP A 181 -1.90 -17.06 -3.93
C TRP A 181 -0.74 -16.49 -4.74
N TRP A 182 0.27 -16.01 -4.05
CA TRP A 182 1.49 -15.53 -4.65
C TRP A 182 2.32 -16.68 -5.23
N PHE A 183 2.61 -16.62 -6.53
CA PHE A 183 3.39 -17.63 -7.22
C PHE A 183 4.89 -17.32 -7.19
N THR A 184 5.51 -17.63 -6.06
CA THR A 184 6.91 -17.30 -5.73
C THR A 184 7.92 -17.74 -6.79
N ARG A 185 7.66 -18.86 -7.48
CA ARG A 185 8.58 -19.43 -8.48
C ARG A 185 8.81 -18.49 -9.66
N TYR A 186 7.79 -17.78 -10.11
CA TYR A 186 7.86 -16.89 -11.27
C TYR A 186 7.91 -15.40 -10.90
N ALA A 187 7.56 -15.07 -9.67
CA ALA A 187 7.55 -13.68 -9.20
C ALA A 187 8.19 -13.54 -7.81
N PRO A 188 9.45 -13.98 -7.60
CA PRO A 188 10.06 -14.06 -6.26
C PRO A 188 10.24 -12.70 -5.58
N TYR A 189 10.23 -11.60 -6.34
CA TYR A 189 10.49 -10.25 -5.84
C TYR A 189 9.23 -9.40 -5.61
N GLU A 190 8.04 -9.95 -5.91
CA GLU A 190 6.75 -9.25 -5.75
C GLU A 190 6.29 -9.23 -4.30
N ARG A 191 6.98 -8.45 -3.47
CA ARG A 191 6.74 -8.39 -2.02
C ARG A 191 5.34 -7.95 -1.66
N HIS A 192 4.69 -7.13 -2.49
CA HIS A 192 3.31 -6.70 -2.27
C HIS A 192 2.31 -7.87 -2.39
N LEU A 193 2.54 -8.84 -3.29
CA LEU A 193 1.75 -10.06 -3.36
C LEU A 193 1.96 -10.94 -2.13
N ALA A 194 3.22 -11.07 -1.67
CA ALA A 194 3.54 -11.79 -0.44
C ALA A 194 2.83 -11.22 0.78
N ALA A 195 2.85 -9.90 0.93
CA ALA A 195 2.19 -9.21 2.04
C ALA A 195 0.67 -9.38 1.98
N ALA A 196 0.07 -9.29 0.80
CA ALA A 196 -1.36 -9.49 0.59
C ALA A 196 -1.79 -10.93 0.94
N GLU A 197 -1.03 -11.93 0.50
CA GLU A 197 -1.28 -13.33 0.83
C GLU A 197 -1.22 -13.59 2.34
N GLU A 198 -0.18 -13.08 3.00
CA GLU A 198 -0.03 -13.22 4.45
C GLU A 198 -1.20 -12.58 5.21
N LEU A 199 -1.66 -11.40 4.76
CA LEU A 199 -2.80 -10.71 5.34
C LEU A 199 -4.10 -11.51 5.15
N ALA A 200 -4.36 -12.00 3.92
CA ALA A 200 -5.53 -12.83 3.61
C ALA A 200 -5.57 -14.10 4.47
N ARG A 201 -4.43 -14.78 4.62
CA ARG A 201 -4.28 -15.97 5.48
C ARG A 201 -4.58 -15.67 6.95
N ARG A 202 -4.03 -14.58 7.49
CA ARG A 202 -4.29 -14.18 8.89
C ARG A 202 -5.76 -13.87 9.15
N GLN A 203 -6.42 -13.26 8.17
CA GLN A 203 -7.83 -12.92 8.24
C GLN A 203 -8.76 -14.08 7.83
N ARG A 204 -8.21 -15.21 7.40
CA ARG A 204 -8.94 -16.39 6.90
C ARG A 204 -9.92 -16.02 5.78
N ILE A 205 -9.48 -15.19 4.86
CA ILE A 205 -10.22 -14.78 3.66
C ILE A 205 -9.92 -15.79 2.54
N GLY A 206 -10.97 -16.27 1.84
CA GLY A 206 -10.86 -17.18 0.73
C GLY A 206 -11.47 -18.54 0.96
#